data_072715445aead3332c745f57979115a9
#
_entry.id   072715445aead3332c745f57979115a9
#
_cell.length_a   1.000
_cell.length_b   1.000
_cell.length_c   1.000
_cell.angle_alpha   90.00
_cell.angle_beta   90.00
_cell.angle_gamma   90.00
#
_symmetry.space_group_name_H-M   'P 1'
#
loop_
_entity.id
_entity.type
_entity.pdbx_description
1 polymer ?
#
loop_
_entity_poly.entity_id
_entity_poly.type
_entity_poly.pdbx_seq_one_letter_code
_entity_poly.pdbx_strand_id
1 'polypeptide(L)'
;MTLASGERFQVSSTRVAELGLAAGDGLDVSKLEALRQAHTLDRAEQRLLRLLGTRARSRHELADRLDAWGVEPERGELLLDRLTRAGLLDDEQFARELSEGLQKRGHGSLRARHDMDRLGVSESARSRALAGHEQADQQIAHDLVIAEFGQPPYDQATARRAAALLVRRGFDEVVITQVLDLDPD
;
A
#
# COMPACT_ATOMS: atom_id res chain seq x y z
N MET A 1 -32.54 4.76 4.54
CA MET A 1 -33.48 5.61 5.33
C MET A 1 -33.75 6.87 4.55
N THR A 2 -34.98 7.36 4.55
CA THR A 2 -35.40 8.62 3.88
C THR A 2 -36.09 9.51 4.92
N LEU A 3 -35.65 10.77 5.00
CA LEU A 3 -36.23 11.75 5.90
C LEU A 3 -37.52 12.37 5.28
N ALA A 4 -38.34 13.00 6.10
CA ALA A 4 -39.50 13.76 5.65
C ALA A 4 -39.11 14.91 4.70
N SER A 5 -37.89 15.45 4.82
CA SER A 5 -37.30 16.43 3.90
C SER A 5 -36.99 15.88 2.50
N GLY A 6 -37.09 14.56 2.28
CA GLY A 6 -36.69 13.89 1.05
C GLY A 6 -35.18 13.49 1.01
N GLU A 7 -34.40 13.88 1.99
CA GLU A 7 -32.99 13.51 2.09
C GLU A 7 -32.82 11.98 2.33
N ARG A 8 -31.92 11.32 1.60
CA ARG A 8 -31.73 9.87 1.66
C ARG A 8 -30.37 9.51 2.25
N PHE A 9 -30.39 8.61 3.24
CA PHE A 9 -29.21 8.07 3.88
C PHE A 9 -29.12 6.58 3.64
N GLN A 10 -27.95 6.14 3.21
CA GLN A 10 -27.60 4.72 3.12
C GLN A 10 -26.80 4.39 4.38
N VAL A 11 -27.44 3.78 5.35
CA VAL A 11 -26.85 3.41 6.64
C VAL A 11 -27.24 1.98 6.96
N SER A 12 -26.29 1.18 7.45
CA SER A 12 -26.51 -0.19 7.86
C SER A 12 -27.49 -0.27 9.03
N SER A 13 -28.24 -1.37 9.11
CA SER A 13 -29.20 -1.60 10.22
C SER A 13 -28.51 -1.59 11.58
N THR A 14 -27.28 -2.09 11.65
CA THR A 14 -26.48 -2.08 12.88
C THR A 14 -26.23 -0.64 13.36
N ARG A 15 -25.79 0.26 12.47
CA ARG A 15 -25.53 1.67 12.84
C ARG A 15 -26.82 2.43 13.17
N VAL A 16 -27.92 2.12 12.48
CA VAL A 16 -29.23 2.69 12.82
C VAL A 16 -29.63 2.31 14.26
N ALA A 17 -29.41 1.04 14.64
CA ALA A 17 -29.67 0.57 16.00
C ALA A 17 -28.73 1.23 17.04
N GLU A 18 -27.42 1.34 16.72
CA GLU A 18 -26.44 2.04 17.58
C GLU A 18 -26.80 3.51 17.83
N LEU A 19 -27.40 4.18 16.84
CA LEU A 19 -27.89 5.54 16.98
C LEU A 19 -29.23 5.64 17.71
N GLY A 20 -29.84 4.51 18.06
CA GLY A 20 -31.17 4.47 18.71
C GLY A 20 -32.28 5.10 17.88
N LEU A 21 -32.19 4.95 16.53
CA LEU A 21 -33.19 5.54 15.62
C LEU A 21 -34.23 4.51 15.20
N ALA A 22 -35.49 4.93 15.24
CA ALA A 22 -36.62 4.15 14.75
C ALA A 22 -37.42 4.92 13.69
N ALA A 23 -38.25 4.20 12.95
CA ALA A 23 -39.14 4.82 11.97
C ALA A 23 -40.19 5.69 12.68
N GLY A 24 -40.29 6.94 12.27
CA GLY A 24 -41.20 7.93 12.88
C GLY A 24 -40.56 8.82 13.95
N ASP A 25 -39.29 8.56 14.33
CA ASP A 25 -38.59 9.41 15.29
C ASP A 25 -38.39 10.84 14.75
N GLY A 26 -38.57 11.82 15.63
CA GLY A 26 -38.08 13.17 15.39
C GLY A 26 -36.56 13.23 15.48
N LEU A 27 -35.92 13.81 14.46
CA LEU A 27 -34.47 14.03 14.47
C LEU A 27 -34.14 15.43 14.95
N ASP A 28 -33.45 15.55 16.07
CA ASP A 28 -32.77 16.78 16.45
C ASP A 28 -31.47 16.97 15.63
N VAL A 29 -30.84 18.14 15.76
CA VAL A 29 -29.63 18.49 15.03
C VAL A 29 -28.48 17.48 15.29
N SER A 30 -28.36 17.03 16.54
CA SER A 30 -27.30 16.07 16.94
C SER A 30 -27.50 14.70 16.29
N LYS A 31 -28.72 14.18 16.32
CA LYS A 31 -29.08 12.91 15.66
C LYS A 31 -28.93 12.99 14.15
N LEU A 32 -29.26 14.12 13.54
CA LEU A 32 -29.09 14.33 12.11
C LEU A 32 -27.61 14.32 11.73
N GLU A 33 -26.76 14.98 12.52
CA GLU A 33 -25.31 14.99 12.29
C GLU A 33 -24.71 13.58 12.47
N ALA A 34 -25.07 12.87 13.52
CA ALA A 34 -24.66 11.49 13.73
C ALA A 34 -25.08 10.56 12.57
N LEU A 35 -26.27 10.78 12.01
CA LEU A 35 -26.76 10.05 10.85
C LEU A 35 -25.96 10.35 9.58
N ARG A 36 -25.56 11.62 9.36
CA ARG A 36 -24.67 12.01 8.24
C ARG A 36 -23.30 11.35 8.34
N GLN A 37 -22.72 11.36 9.53
CA GLN A 37 -21.45 10.71 9.79
C GLN A 37 -21.53 9.18 9.58
N ALA A 38 -22.59 8.54 10.06
CA ALA A 38 -22.85 7.12 9.84
C ALA A 38 -22.99 6.78 8.34
N HIS A 39 -23.70 7.62 7.58
CA HIS A 39 -23.84 7.49 6.14
C HIS A 39 -22.47 7.60 5.41
N THR A 40 -21.66 8.61 5.77
CA THR A 40 -20.32 8.82 5.21
C THR A 40 -19.45 7.60 5.47
N LEU A 41 -19.44 7.09 6.69
CA LEU A 41 -18.64 5.93 7.09
C LEU A 41 -19.07 4.64 6.38
N ASP A 42 -20.37 4.36 6.26
CA ASP A 42 -20.87 3.17 5.55
C ASP A 42 -20.53 3.21 4.05
N ARG A 43 -20.65 4.40 3.42
CA ARG A 43 -20.21 4.57 2.03
C ARG A 43 -18.71 4.41 1.86
N ALA A 44 -17.94 4.92 2.80
CA ALA A 44 -16.48 4.77 2.81
C ALA A 44 -16.09 3.30 2.94
N GLU A 45 -16.69 2.57 3.87
CA GLU A 45 -16.47 1.13 4.03
C GLU A 45 -16.75 0.34 2.75
N GLN A 46 -17.88 0.57 2.11
CA GLN A 46 -18.21 -0.08 0.84
C GLN A 46 -17.20 0.24 -0.27
N ARG A 47 -16.67 1.49 -0.30
CA ARG A 47 -15.62 1.87 -1.25
C ARG A 47 -14.31 1.16 -0.94
N LEU A 48 -13.91 1.08 0.34
CA LEU A 48 -12.70 0.36 0.75
C LEU A 48 -12.77 -1.11 0.38
N LEU A 49 -13.89 -1.79 0.65
CA LEU A 49 -14.07 -3.19 0.28
C LEU A 49 -13.94 -3.42 -1.22
N ARG A 50 -14.48 -2.53 -2.05
CA ARG A 50 -14.29 -2.60 -3.51
C ARG A 50 -12.83 -2.39 -3.92
N LEU A 51 -12.12 -1.46 -3.28
CA LEU A 51 -10.70 -1.21 -3.55
C LEU A 51 -9.83 -2.42 -3.18
N LEU A 52 -10.06 -3.01 -2.00
CA LEU A 52 -9.38 -4.21 -1.54
C LEU A 52 -9.68 -5.43 -2.41
N GLY A 53 -10.88 -5.53 -2.98
CA GLY A 53 -11.23 -6.58 -3.92
C GLY A 53 -10.51 -6.50 -5.27
N THR A 54 -9.83 -5.39 -5.59
CA THR A 54 -9.07 -5.23 -6.84
C THR A 54 -7.59 -5.52 -6.71
N ARG A 55 -6.97 -5.14 -5.59
CA ARG A 55 -5.58 -5.41 -5.24
C ARG A 55 -5.34 -5.17 -3.75
N ALA A 56 -4.29 -5.76 -3.21
CA ALA A 56 -3.80 -5.40 -1.88
C ALA A 56 -3.43 -3.90 -1.81
N ARG A 57 -3.61 -3.30 -0.63
CA ARG A 57 -3.32 -1.90 -0.33
C ARG A 57 -2.77 -1.76 1.08
N SER A 58 -1.91 -0.76 1.28
CA SER A 58 -1.41 -0.46 2.61
C SER A 58 -2.49 0.22 3.46
N ARG A 59 -2.38 0.07 4.79
CA ARG A 59 -3.22 0.79 5.76
C ARG A 59 -3.17 2.30 5.54
N HIS A 60 -1.99 2.84 5.29
CA HIS A 60 -1.78 4.26 5.04
C HIS A 60 -2.53 4.74 3.78
N GLU A 61 -2.42 4.03 2.66
CA GLU A 61 -3.18 4.36 1.44
C GLU A 61 -4.70 4.41 1.70
N LEU A 62 -5.22 3.54 2.56
CA LEU A 62 -6.63 3.51 2.89
C LEU A 62 -7.02 4.61 3.88
N ALA A 63 -6.13 4.97 4.83
CA ALA A 63 -6.33 6.10 5.73
C ALA A 63 -6.44 7.42 4.97
N ASP A 64 -5.53 7.69 4.03
CA ASP A 64 -5.56 8.87 3.16
C ASP A 64 -6.89 8.98 2.38
N ARG A 65 -7.41 7.83 1.93
CA ARG A 65 -8.70 7.82 1.22
C ARG A 65 -9.88 8.10 2.13
N LEU A 66 -9.85 7.59 3.37
CA LEU A 66 -10.88 7.87 4.36
C LEU A 66 -10.92 9.35 4.69
N ASP A 67 -9.77 9.97 4.89
CA ASP A 67 -9.65 11.42 5.10
C ASP A 67 -10.20 12.20 3.91
N ALA A 68 -9.79 11.88 2.69
CA ALA A 68 -10.27 12.51 1.46
C ALA A 68 -11.79 12.34 1.24
N TRP A 69 -12.42 11.32 1.83
CA TRP A 69 -13.87 11.13 1.79
C TRP A 69 -14.62 11.77 2.96
N GLY A 70 -13.92 12.50 3.82
CA GLY A 70 -14.49 13.22 4.95
C GLY A 70 -14.90 12.32 6.11
N VAL A 71 -14.23 11.16 6.27
CA VAL A 71 -14.41 10.29 7.44
C VAL A 71 -13.56 10.84 8.57
N GLU A 72 -14.19 11.01 9.74
CA GLU A 72 -13.51 11.46 10.94
C GLU A 72 -12.34 10.50 11.30
N PRO A 73 -11.13 10.99 11.63
CA PRO A 73 -9.93 10.17 11.80
C PRO A 73 -10.11 9.00 12.76
N GLU A 74 -10.70 9.24 13.95
CA GLU A 74 -10.94 8.18 14.95
C GLU A 74 -11.83 7.06 14.42
N ARG A 75 -12.86 7.41 13.66
CA ARG A 75 -13.76 6.43 13.04
C ARG A 75 -13.11 5.70 11.89
N GLY A 76 -12.25 6.39 11.15
CA GLY A 76 -11.41 5.82 10.11
C GLY A 76 -10.49 4.74 10.65
N GLU A 77 -9.77 5.04 11.75
CA GLU A 77 -8.88 4.08 12.41
C GLU A 77 -9.63 2.84 12.92
N LEU A 78 -10.79 3.03 13.57
CA LEU A 78 -11.62 1.90 14.02
C LEU A 78 -12.10 1.02 12.85
N LEU A 79 -12.39 1.62 11.70
CA LEU A 79 -12.76 0.87 10.49
C LEU A 79 -11.57 0.08 9.96
N LEU A 80 -10.38 0.69 9.86
CA LEU A 80 -9.15 0.02 9.42
C LEU A 80 -8.77 -1.13 10.35
N ASP A 81 -8.86 -0.95 11.67
CA ASP A 81 -8.65 -2.01 12.65
C ASP A 81 -9.60 -3.18 12.49
N ARG A 82 -10.86 -2.90 12.16
CA ARG A 82 -11.85 -3.94 11.88
C ARG A 82 -11.50 -4.71 10.62
N LEU A 83 -11.08 -4.03 9.55
CA LEU A 83 -10.64 -4.66 8.31
C LEU A 83 -9.39 -5.52 8.53
N THR A 84 -8.44 -5.05 9.35
CA THR A 84 -7.24 -5.82 9.72
C THR A 84 -7.62 -7.06 10.51
N ARG A 85 -8.48 -6.96 11.52
CA ARG A 85 -8.95 -8.13 12.29
C ARG A 85 -9.74 -9.13 11.45
N ALA A 86 -10.39 -8.66 10.40
CA ALA A 86 -11.10 -9.52 9.44
C ALA A 86 -10.16 -10.14 8.38
N GLY A 87 -8.85 -9.88 8.42
CA GLY A 87 -7.87 -10.36 7.44
C GLY A 87 -8.03 -9.76 6.04
N LEU A 88 -8.76 -8.65 5.90
CA LEU A 88 -8.95 -7.94 4.63
C LEU A 88 -7.88 -6.88 4.38
N LEU A 89 -7.16 -6.49 5.41
CA LEU A 89 -6.06 -5.54 5.40
C LEU A 89 -4.86 -6.18 6.11
N ASP A 90 -3.77 -6.36 5.38
CA ASP A 90 -2.53 -6.97 5.86
C ASP A 90 -1.33 -6.28 5.20
N ASP A 91 -0.68 -5.40 5.93
CA ASP A 91 0.48 -4.64 5.45
C ASP A 91 1.72 -5.53 5.25
N GLU A 92 1.83 -6.66 5.94
CA GLU A 92 2.92 -7.60 5.72
C GLU A 92 2.75 -8.35 4.40
N GLN A 93 1.54 -8.82 4.12
CA GLN A 93 1.22 -9.43 2.83
C GLN A 93 1.39 -8.42 1.70
N PHE A 94 0.88 -7.20 1.87
CA PHE A 94 1.04 -6.11 0.91
C PHE A 94 2.53 -5.84 0.60
N ALA A 95 3.39 -5.76 1.62
CA ALA A 95 4.82 -5.53 1.46
C ALA A 95 5.50 -6.67 0.68
N ARG A 96 5.17 -7.93 0.99
CA ARG A 96 5.68 -9.10 0.26
C ARG A 96 5.27 -9.07 -1.22
N GLU A 97 3.98 -8.87 -1.51
CA GLU A 97 3.46 -8.82 -2.88
C GLU A 97 4.09 -7.68 -3.69
N LEU A 98 4.27 -6.51 -3.07
CA LEU A 98 4.92 -5.36 -3.71
C LEU A 98 6.37 -5.67 -4.06
N SER A 99 7.12 -6.24 -3.11
CA SER A 99 8.51 -6.61 -3.29
C SER A 99 8.70 -7.66 -4.40
N GLU A 100 7.96 -8.76 -4.34
CA GLU A 100 7.98 -9.79 -5.37
C GLU A 100 7.60 -9.24 -6.75
N GLY A 101 6.59 -8.38 -6.81
CA GLY A 101 6.19 -7.73 -8.04
C GLY A 101 7.26 -6.82 -8.62
N LEU A 102 8.05 -6.13 -7.80
CA LEU A 102 9.18 -5.32 -8.24
C LEU A 102 10.34 -6.20 -8.72
N GLN A 103 10.68 -7.25 -7.99
CA GLN A 103 11.72 -8.22 -8.41
C GLN A 103 11.41 -8.84 -9.78
N LYS A 104 10.17 -9.32 -10.00
CA LYS A 104 9.73 -9.86 -11.30
C LYS A 104 9.88 -8.86 -12.46
N ARG A 105 9.92 -7.55 -12.17
CA ARG A 105 10.16 -6.48 -13.14
C ARG A 105 11.63 -6.03 -13.23
N GLY A 106 12.55 -6.72 -12.57
CA GLY A 106 13.97 -6.42 -12.57
C GLY A 106 14.33 -5.16 -11.77
N HIS A 107 13.66 -4.95 -10.63
CA HIS A 107 14.01 -3.91 -9.67
C HIS A 107 14.65 -4.50 -8.42
N GLY A 108 15.62 -3.79 -7.85
CA GLY A 108 16.31 -4.17 -6.63
C GLY A 108 15.54 -3.79 -5.35
N SER A 109 16.04 -4.29 -4.23
CA SER A 109 15.44 -4.13 -2.89
C SER A 109 15.38 -2.68 -2.41
N LEU A 110 16.31 -1.80 -2.79
CA LEU A 110 16.25 -0.37 -2.46
C LEU A 110 15.03 0.30 -3.09
N ARG A 111 14.64 -0.08 -4.30
CA ARG A 111 13.43 0.42 -4.92
C ARG A 111 12.20 -0.07 -4.16
N ALA A 112 12.17 -1.34 -3.78
CA ALA A 112 11.07 -1.89 -3.01
C ALA A 112 10.94 -1.21 -1.65
N ARG A 113 12.05 -0.99 -0.94
CA ARG A 113 12.10 -0.24 0.33
C ARG A 113 11.52 1.16 0.18
N HIS A 114 11.99 1.89 -0.83
CA HIS A 114 11.52 3.27 -1.09
C HIS A 114 10.03 3.34 -1.41
N ASP A 115 9.53 2.43 -2.25
CA ASP A 115 8.11 2.40 -2.60
C ASP A 115 7.23 2.01 -1.40
N MET A 116 7.66 1.07 -0.55
CA MET A 116 6.99 0.72 0.71
C MET A 116 6.97 1.88 1.70
N ASP A 117 8.08 2.63 1.82
CA ASP A 117 8.17 3.82 2.68
C ASP A 117 7.15 4.88 2.27
N ARG A 118 7.09 5.20 0.97
CA ARG A 118 6.09 6.12 0.42
C ARG A 118 4.65 5.68 0.64
N LEU A 119 4.41 4.38 0.73
CA LEU A 119 3.10 3.79 0.98
C LEU A 119 2.81 3.58 2.47
N GLY A 120 3.67 4.12 3.35
CA GLY A 120 3.48 4.11 4.79
C GLY A 120 3.56 2.73 5.43
N VAL A 121 4.20 1.76 4.77
CA VAL A 121 4.44 0.43 5.37
C VAL A 121 5.43 0.56 6.52
N SER A 122 5.14 -0.06 7.65
CA SER A 122 6.00 0.00 8.84
C SER A 122 7.39 -0.58 8.58
N GLU A 123 8.41 -0.06 9.27
CA GLU A 123 9.80 -0.55 9.13
C GLU A 123 9.89 -2.05 9.40
N SER A 124 9.15 -2.55 10.40
CA SER A 124 9.13 -3.98 10.72
C SER A 124 8.57 -4.85 9.59
N ALA A 125 7.52 -4.39 8.90
CA ALA A 125 6.94 -5.10 7.76
C ALA A 125 7.88 -5.01 6.53
N ARG A 126 8.50 -3.84 6.30
CA ARG A 126 9.52 -3.68 5.24
C ARG A 126 10.71 -4.60 5.42
N SER A 127 11.27 -4.63 6.62
CA SER A 127 12.43 -5.49 6.94
C SER A 127 12.11 -6.97 6.77
N ARG A 128 10.92 -7.42 7.19
CA ARG A 128 10.48 -8.81 6.96
C ARG A 128 10.26 -9.13 5.48
N ALA A 129 9.67 -8.21 4.74
CA ALA A 129 9.42 -8.41 3.31
C ALA A 129 10.70 -8.43 2.47
N LEU A 130 11.76 -7.76 2.93
CA LEU A 130 13.06 -7.68 2.24
C LEU A 130 14.10 -8.68 2.78
N ALA A 131 13.77 -9.44 3.81
CA ALA A 131 14.68 -10.45 4.35
C ALA A 131 15.08 -11.48 3.27
N GLY A 132 16.39 -11.68 3.08
CA GLY A 132 16.92 -12.62 2.09
C GLY A 132 16.90 -12.13 0.64
N HIS A 133 16.59 -10.86 0.37
CA HIS A 133 16.59 -10.31 -1.00
C HIS A 133 17.98 -10.07 -1.58
N GLU A 134 19.01 -10.00 -0.76
CA GLU A 134 20.40 -9.73 -1.24
C GLU A 134 20.86 -10.73 -2.31
N GLN A 135 20.64 -12.02 -2.08
CA GLN A 135 21.00 -13.05 -3.06
C GLN A 135 20.15 -12.96 -4.34
N ALA A 136 18.87 -12.68 -4.20
CA ALA A 136 17.98 -12.49 -5.33
C ALA A 136 18.35 -11.24 -6.13
N ASP A 137 18.73 -10.16 -5.47
CA ASP A 137 19.17 -8.93 -6.11
C ASP A 137 20.44 -9.14 -6.95
N GLN A 138 21.41 -9.91 -6.47
CA GLN A 138 22.61 -10.26 -7.23
C GLN A 138 22.25 -11.00 -8.53
N GLN A 139 21.40 -12.02 -8.46
CA GLN A 139 20.99 -12.78 -9.64
C GLN A 139 20.19 -11.92 -10.62
N ILE A 140 19.24 -11.13 -10.14
CA ILE A 140 18.41 -10.27 -10.99
C ILE A 140 19.28 -9.19 -11.66
N ALA A 141 20.19 -8.56 -10.92
CA ALA A 141 21.10 -7.55 -11.45
C ALA A 141 22.02 -8.16 -12.52
N HIS A 142 22.62 -9.33 -12.27
CA HIS A 142 23.46 -10.04 -13.21
C HIS A 142 22.71 -10.35 -14.51
N ASP A 143 21.53 -10.97 -14.42
CA ASP A 143 20.72 -11.33 -15.58
C ASP A 143 20.30 -10.10 -16.40
N LEU A 144 19.97 -9.00 -15.71
CA LEU A 144 19.63 -7.74 -16.34
C LEU A 144 20.80 -7.14 -17.12
N VAL A 145 22.01 -7.15 -16.54
CA VAL A 145 23.23 -6.63 -17.19
C VAL A 145 23.57 -7.49 -18.40
N ILE A 146 23.55 -8.81 -18.29
CA ILE A 146 23.80 -9.71 -19.42
C ILE A 146 22.78 -9.50 -20.54
N ALA A 147 21.52 -9.37 -20.22
CA ALA A 147 20.47 -9.17 -21.20
C ALA A 147 20.64 -7.86 -22.00
N GLU A 148 21.12 -6.78 -21.34
CA GLU A 148 21.23 -5.45 -21.95
C GLU A 148 22.62 -5.18 -22.59
N PHE A 149 23.70 -5.71 -21.99
CA PHE A 149 25.08 -5.39 -22.37
C PHE A 149 25.92 -6.60 -22.84
N GLY A 150 25.37 -7.82 -22.77
CA GLY A 150 26.10 -9.06 -23.09
C GLY A 150 26.96 -9.58 -21.95
N GLN A 151 27.85 -10.52 -22.27
CA GLN A 151 28.76 -11.18 -21.30
C GLN A 151 29.97 -10.30 -20.98
N PRO A 152 30.50 -10.36 -19.74
CA PRO A 152 31.77 -9.73 -19.39
C PRO A 152 32.95 -10.36 -20.16
N PRO A 153 34.13 -9.69 -20.22
CA PRO A 153 34.49 -8.45 -19.51
C PRO A 153 33.91 -7.18 -20.18
N TYR A 154 33.59 -6.17 -19.38
CA TYR A 154 33.07 -4.90 -19.87
C TYR A 154 34.20 -3.86 -19.97
N ASP A 155 34.19 -3.02 -21.01
CA ASP A 155 34.98 -1.79 -21.01
C ASP A 155 34.45 -0.78 -20.01
N GLN A 156 35.23 0.23 -19.67
CA GLN A 156 34.89 1.24 -18.68
C GLN A 156 33.58 1.99 -19.02
N ALA A 157 33.32 2.25 -20.31
CA ALA A 157 32.13 2.95 -20.75
C ALA A 157 30.87 2.08 -20.57
N THR A 158 30.95 0.80 -20.88
CA THR A 158 29.90 -0.18 -20.71
C THR A 158 29.62 -0.44 -19.23
N ALA A 159 30.67 -0.62 -18.40
CA ALA A 159 30.53 -0.79 -16.96
C ALA A 159 29.81 0.40 -16.31
N ARG A 160 30.15 1.64 -16.69
CA ARG A 160 29.46 2.86 -16.20
C ARG A 160 27.98 2.90 -16.61
N ARG A 161 27.64 2.48 -17.82
CA ARG A 161 26.24 2.43 -18.27
C ARG A 161 25.45 1.35 -17.53
N ALA A 162 26.05 0.19 -17.31
CA ALA A 162 25.46 -0.89 -16.54
C ALA A 162 25.24 -0.47 -15.07
N ALA A 163 26.24 0.13 -14.42
CA ALA A 163 26.09 0.69 -13.07
C ALA A 163 24.93 1.70 -12.99
N ALA A 164 24.86 2.65 -13.93
CA ALA A 164 23.78 3.63 -14.00
C ALA A 164 22.38 2.98 -14.20
N LEU A 165 22.31 1.89 -14.96
CA LEU A 165 21.08 1.11 -15.10
C LEU A 165 20.67 0.50 -13.76
N LEU A 166 21.60 -0.17 -13.07
CA LEU A 166 21.33 -0.84 -11.79
C LEU A 166 20.93 0.15 -10.70
N VAL A 167 21.60 1.32 -10.60
CA VAL A 167 21.22 2.40 -9.69
C VAL A 167 19.76 2.84 -9.95
N ARG A 168 19.39 3.11 -11.20
CA ARG A 168 18.01 3.51 -11.56
C ARG A 168 16.98 2.43 -11.25
N ARG A 169 17.39 1.16 -11.26
CA ARG A 169 16.53 0.02 -10.93
C ARG A 169 16.46 -0.23 -9.42
N GLY A 170 17.28 0.48 -8.62
CA GLY A 170 17.27 0.43 -7.16
C GLY A 170 18.02 -0.78 -6.59
N PHE A 171 19.11 -1.17 -7.21
CA PHE A 171 20.07 -2.12 -6.62
C PHE A 171 21.05 -1.39 -5.70
N ASP A 172 21.47 -2.09 -4.65
CA ASP A 172 22.46 -1.59 -3.70
C ASP A 172 23.86 -1.51 -4.34
N GLU A 173 24.71 -0.61 -3.82
CA GLU A 173 26.08 -0.42 -4.31
C GLU A 173 26.92 -1.69 -4.19
N VAL A 174 26.75 -2.45 -3.12
CA VAL A 174 27.44 -3.74 -2.92
C VAL A 174 27.08 -4.72 -4.04
N VAL A 175 25.80 -4.82 -4.39
CA VAL A 175 25.33 -5.67 -5.49
C VAL A 175 25.90 -5.20 -6.82
N ILE A 176 25.93 -3.88 -7.06
CA ILE A 176 26.46 -3.30 -8.30
C ILE A 176 27.94 -3.62 -8.46
N THR A 177 28.72 -3.41 -7.40
CA THR A 177 30.17 -3.68 -7.37
C THR A 177 30.45 -5.16 -7.65
N GLN A 178 29.73 -6.06 -7.01
CA GLN A 178 29.89 -7.50 -7.18
C GLN A 178 29.51 -7.98 -8.60
N VAL A 179 28.40 -7.47 -9.14
CA VAL A 179 27.91 -7.92 -10.46
C VAL A 179 28.79 -7.41 -11.60
N LEU A 180 29.39 -6.24 -11.44
CA LEU A 180 30.25 -5.63 -12.47
C LEU A 180 31.76 -5.92 -12.27
N ASP A 181 32.12 -6.68 -11.23
CA ASP A 181 33.50 -6.98 -10.87
C ASP A 181 34.36 -5.70 -10.77
N LEU A 182 33.81 -4.69 -10.09
CA LEU A 182 34.48 -3.42 -9.85
C LEU A 182 35.28 -3.54 -8.55
N ASP A 183 36.58 -3.17 -8.56
CA ASP A 183 37.32 -3.04 -7.33
C ASP A 183 36.70 -1.98 -6.43
N PRO A 184 36.42 -2.26 -5.16
CA PRO A 184 35.98 -1.25 -4.24
C PRO A 184 37.10 -0.23 -3.99
N ASP A 185 36.85 1.06 -4.27
CA ASP A 185 37.75 2.17 -3.95
C ASP A 185 37.97 2.34 -2.45
#